data_e489a09fa02475c5c55b71f4510a3a08
#
_entry.id   e489a09fa02475c5c55b71f4510a3a08
#
_cell.length_a   1.000
_cell.length_b   1.000
_cell.length_c   1.000
_cell.angle_alpha   90.00
_cell.angle_beta   90.00
_cell.angle_gamma   90.00
#
_symmetry.space_group_name_H-M   'P 1'
#
loop_
_entity.id
_entity.type
_entity.pdbx_description
1 polymer ?
#
loop_
_entity_poly.entity_id
_entity_poly.type
_entity_poly.pdbx_seq_one_letter_code
_entity_poly.pdbx_strand_id
1 'polypeptide(L)'
;MQWNMAQSLWKVLSKQPGDPTKVHSKRNGKIIQSQVICGTGSNARHVQFKFFLNNRLTNCTDRSWEGPFEFFPWVHEYVADARPTLLLAHMGAHVHSIAAYEEAMASFMRSVALRNSSSLDRVIFRTATPGQASCDDHSRPFPRPIDFELREGGLSNISFHWDLHPLFNSIAAREIARAARGRIRDRIALLDVYQMTSMRPDGRRGGGDCLHFLLPGVPDWWTHKLLVQLRHWAARLVRRPS
;
A
#
# COMPACT_ATOMS: atom_id res chain seq x y z
N MET A 1 5.07 -1.72 7.61
CA MET A 1 4.17 -0.59 7.28
C MET A 1 2.89 -0.99 6.56
N GLN A 2 2.93 -1.79 5.51
CA GLN A 2 1.68 -2.23 4.85
C GLN A 2 0.77 -3.07 5.73
N TRP A 3 1.34 -3.90 6.57
CA TRP A 3 0.57 -4.66 7.54
C TRP A 3 -0.27 -3.76 8.45
N ASN A 4 0.26 -2.64 8.91
CA ASN A 4 -0.48 -1.70 9.74
C ASN A 4 -1.66 -1.08 8.99
N MET A 5 -1.50 -0.73 7.71
CA MET A 5 -2.61 -0.25 6.88
C MET A 5 -3.64 -1.34 6.63
N ALA A 6 -3.20 -2.57 6.36
CA ALA A 6 -4.09 -3.72 6.21
C ALA A 6 -4.92 -3.96 7.48
N GLN A 7 -4.29 -3.88 8.66
CA GLN A 7 -4.98 -3.99 9.94
C GLN A 7 -5.97 -2.84 10.18
N SER A 8 -5.58 -1.60 9.82
CA SER A 8 -6.47 -0.45 9.92
C SER A 8 -7.69 -0.60 9.00
N LEU A 9 -7.49 -0.95 7.75
CA LEU A 9 -8.57 -1.19 6.80
C LEU A 9 -9.49 -2.33 7.28
N TRP A 10 -8.90 -3.40 7.78
CA TRP A 10 -9.64 -4.51 8.36
C TRP A 10 -10.55 -4.06 9.51
N LYS A 11 -10.02 -3.28 10.45
CA LYS A 11 -10.79 -2.74 11.58
C LYS A 11 -11.98 -1.89 11.12
N VAL A 12 -11.78 -1.09 10.08
CA VAL A 12 -12.87 -0.26 9.52
C VAL A 12 -13.94 -1.12 8.88
N LEU A 13 -13.56 -2.12 8.08
CA LEU A 13 -14.51 -2.99 7.39
C LEU A 13 -15.26 -3.92 8.37
N SER A 14 -14.61 -4.39 9.42
CA SER A 14 -15.21 -5.29 10.41
C SER A 14 -16.18 -4.59 11.38
N LYS A 15 -16.14 -3.27 11.50
CA LYS A 15 -17.05 -2.49 12.34
C LYS A 15 -18.36 -2.10 11.66
N GLN A 16 -18.58 -2.50 10.41
CA GLN A 16 -19.86 -2.25 9.75
C GLN A 16 -20.96 -3.07 10.44
N PRO A 17 -22.20 -2.53 10.57
CA PRO A 17 -23.31 -3.26 11.17
C PRO A 17 -23.65 -4.49 10.31
N GLY A 18 -23.39 -5.62 10.82
CA GLY A 18 -23.44 -6.94 10.23
C GLY A 18 -22.27 -7.71 10.80
N ASP A 19 -22.55 -8.71 11.62
CA ASP A 19 -21.56 -9.50 12.33
C ASP A 19 -20.34 -9.81 11.45
N PRO A 20 -19.12 -9.39 11.81
CA PRO A 20 -17.90 -9.76 11.08
C PRO A 20 -17.62 -11.23 11.37
N THR A 21 -18.47 -12.09 10.90
CA THR A 21 -18.41 -13.52 11.17
C THR A 21 -17.21 -14.14 10.51
N LYS A 22 -16.36 -14.67 11.36
CA LYS A 22 -15.32 -15.65 11.12
C LYS A 22 -14.17 -15.20 10.23
N VAL A 23 -13.24 -14.52 10.87
CA VAL A 23 -11.86 -14.46 10.42
C VAL A 23 -11.31 -15.88 10.34
N HIS A 24 -11.33 -16.48 9.17
CA HIS A 24 -10.48 -17.62 8.89
C HIS A 24 -9.11 -17.10 8.45
N SER A 25 -8.24 -16.78 9.40
CA SER A 25 -6.85 -16.50 9.08
C SER A 25 -6.12 -17.83 8.84
N LYS A 26 -6.00 -18.25 7.60
CA LYS A 26 -5.00 -19.25 7.23
C LYS A 26 -3.66 -18.51 7.13
N ARG A 27 -2.87 -18.66 8.16
CA ARG A 27 -1.46 -18.22 8.15
C ARG A 27 -0.64 -19.34 7.53
N ASN A 28 -0.58 -19.37 6.21
CA ASN A 28 0.35 -20.23 5.50
C ASN A 28 1.55 -19.36 5.13
N GLY A 29 2.62 -19.43 5.93
CA GLY A 29 3.81 -18.60 5.75
C GLY A 29 3.52 -17.10 5.81
N LYS A 30 3.17 -16.45 4.71
CA LYS A 30 3.06 -14.99 4.58
C LYS A 30 1.86 -14.49 3.78
N ILE A 31 0.92 -15.37 3.49
CA ILE A 31 -0.40 -14.97 3.00
C ILE A 31 -1.35 -14.96 4.18
N ILE A 32 -1.95 -13.81 4.45
CA ILE A 32 -3.05 -13.69 5.40
C ILE A 32 -4.32 -13.51 4.59
N GLN A 33 -5.26 -14.41 4.80
CA GLN A 33 -6.57 -14.35 4.18
C GLN A 33 -7.63 -14.17 5.25
N SER A 34 -8.58 -13.31 4.97
CA SER A 34 -9.75 -13.11 5.80
C SER A 34 -10.96 -12.78 4.93
N GLN A 35 -12.13 -13.02 5.45
CA GLN A 35 -13.37 -12.73 4.77
C GLN A 35 -14.22 -11.82 5.63
N VAL A 36 -14.82 -10.81 5.00
CA VAL A 36 -15.76 -9.89 5.64
C VAL A 36 -17.09 -10.03 4.92
N ILE A 37 -18.17 -10.07 5.68
CA ILE A 37 -19.51 -9.97 5.15
C ILE A 37 -19.98 -8.53 5.34
N CYS A 38 -20.32 -7.87 4.24
CA CYS A 38 -20.85 -6.51 4.25
C CYS A 38 -22.34 -6.55 3.95
N GLY A 39 -23.16 -5.93 4.81
CA GLY A 39 -24.62 -5.92 4.70
C GLY A 39 -25.26 -7.13 5.39
N THR A 40 -26.61 -7.18 5.34
CA THR A 40 -27.43 -8.18 6.01
C THR A 40 -28.43 -8.81 5.03
N GLY A 41 -28.87 -10.03 5.32
CA GLY A 41 -29.87 -10.75 4.52
C GLY A 41 -29.46 -10.96 3.07
N SER A 42 -30.38 -10.81 2.13
CA SER A 42 -30.18 -10.99 0.69
C SER A 42 -29.19 -9.99 0.06
N ASN A 43 -28.91 -8.88 0.76
CA ASN A 43 -27.96 -7.86 0.34
C ASN A 43 -26.55 -8.06 0.87
N ALA A 44 -26.31 -9.14 1.60
CA ALA A 44 -24.98 -9.46 2.10
C ALA A 44 -23.99 -9.65 0.95
N ARG A 45 -22.83 -9.02 1.06
CA ARG A 45 -21.72 -9.15 0.11
C ARG A 45 -20.50 -9.73 0.83
N HIS A 46 -19.88 -10.70 0.21
CA HIS A 46 -18.63 -11.28 0.71
C HIS A 46 -17.45 -10.53 0.11
N VAL A 47 -16.63 -9.93 0.97
CA VAL A 47 -15.37 -9.31 0.58
C VAL A 47 -14.24 -10.21 1.07
N GLN A 48 -13.47 -10.76 0.15
CA GLN A 48 -12.25 -11.48 0.49
C GLN A 48 -11.09 -10.51 0.57
N PHE A 49 -10.38 -10.56 1.68
CA PHE A 49 -9.19 -9.79 1.93
C PHE A 49 -7.96 -10.71 1.91
N LYS A 50 -6.97 -10.39 1.07
CA LYS A 50 -5.70 -11.12 0.99
C LYS A 50 -4.55 -10.15 1.18
N PHE A 51 -3.60 -10.51 2.01
CA PHE A 51 -2.36 -9.77 2.19
C PHE A 51 -1.17 -10.63 1.73
N PHE A 52 -0.39 -10.09 0.80
CA PHE A 52 0.83 -10.69 0.30
C PHE A 52 2.03 -9.86 0.74
N LEU A 53 2.95 -10.46 1.44
CA LEU A 53 4.23 -9.83 1.70
C LEU A 53 5.13 -10.02 0.47
N ASN A 54 5.33 -8.96 -0.28
CA ASN A 54 6.23 -8.92 -1.43
C ASN A 54 6.87 -7.53 -1.50
N ASN A 55 8.12 -7.45 -1.10
CA ASN A 55 8.80 -6.16 -0.89
C ASN A 55 9.16 -5.43 -2.19
N ARG A 56 9.27 -6.13 -3.31
CA ARG A 56 9.63 -5.55 -4.62
C ARG A 56 8.48 -5.55 -5.63
N LEU A 57 7.33 -6.10 -5.31
CA LEU A 57 6.18 -6.25 -6.21
C LEU A 57 6.51 -6.95 -7.53
N THR A 58 7.59 -7.70 -7.57
CA THR A 58 8.03 -8.46 -8.74
C THR A 58 7.61 -9.91 -8.62
N ASN A 59 7.53 -10.58 -9.75
CA ASN A 59 7.38 -12.04 -9.82
C ASN A 59 8.75 -12.74 -9.67
N CYS A 60 9.68 -12.12 -8.95
CA CYS A 60 11.04 -12.59 -8.81
C CYS A 60 11.10 -13.79 -7.88
N THR A 61 11.79 -14.83 -8.30
CA THR A 61 12.11 -16.01 -7.49
C THR A 61 13.43 -15.86 -6.74
N ASP A 62 14.15 -14.78 -6.97
CA ASP A 62 15.42 -14.51 -6.29
C ASP A 62 15.19 -14.20 -4.82
N ARG A 63 15.66 -15.12 -3.98
CA ARG A 63 15.53 -15.10 -2.52
C ARG A 63 16.78 -14.56 -1.83
N SER A 64 17.78 -14.14 -2.59
CA SER A 64 19.15 -13.99 -2.09
C SER A 64 19.35 -12.94 -1.01
N TRP A 65 18.38 -12.04 -0.79
CA TRP A 65 18.55 -10.92 0.16
C TRP A 65 17.35 -10.64 1.08
N GLU A 66 16.23 -11.33 0.92
CA GLU A 66 15.06 -11.14 1.80
C GLU A 66 15.08 -12.00 3.07
N GLY A 67 16.17 -12.73 3.31
CA GLY A 67 16.27 -13.66 4.44
C GLY A 67 15.29 -14.84 4.31
N PRO A 68 14.84 -15.44 5.41
CA PRO A 68 13.95 -16.60 5.40
C PRO A 68 12.53 -16.30 4.93
N PHE A 69 12.31 -15.16 4.28
CA PHE A 69 11.00 -14.74 3.82
C PHE A 69 10.71 -15.32 2.44
N GLU A 70 9.71 -16.21 2.37
CA GLU A 70 9.23 -16.74 1.10
C GLU A 70 8.55 -15.66 0.27
N PHE A 71 8.82 -15.70 -1.00
CA PHE A 71 8.24 -14.79 -1.99
C PHE A 71 6.91 -15.36 -2.46
N PHE A 72 5.80 -14.63 -2.29
CA PHE A 72 4.52 -15.06 -2.81
C PHE A 72 4.23 -14.33 -4.12
N PRO A 73 4.06 -15.07 -5.23
CA PRO A 73 3.70 -14.49 -6.51
C PRO A 73 2.23 -14.02 -6.48
N TRP A 74 2.00 -12.82 -5.96
CA TRP A 74 0.66 -12.19 -5.94
C TRP A 74 0.04 -12.08 -7.33
N VAL A 75 0.88 -12.03 -8.38
CA VAL A 75 0.49 -11.85 -9.78
C VAL A 75 -0.44 -12.97 -10.23
N HIS A 76 -0.11 -14.22 -9.93
CA HIS A 76 -0.94 -15.38 -10.34
C HIS A 76 -2.35 -15.26 -9.77
N GLU A 77 -2.48 -14.96 -8.49
CA GLU A 77 -3.78 -14.80 -7.87
C GLU A 77 -4.54 -13.59 -8.37
N TYR A 78 -3.82 -12.49 -8.60
CA TYR A 78 -4.43 -11.27 -9.11
C TYR A 78 -4.94 -11.45 -10.54
N VAL A 79 -4.18 -12.10 -11.42
CA VAL A 79 -4.56 -12.31 -12.82
C VAL A 79 -5.67 -13.36 -12.95
N ALA A 80 -5.62 -14.43 -12.16
CA ALA A 80 -6.58 -15.53 -12.24
C ALA A 80 -7.94 -15.24 -11.58
N ASP A 81 -8.03 -14.26 -10.67
CA ASP A 81 -9.28 -13.98 -9.96
C ASP A 81 -10.28 -13.26 -10.88
N ALA A 82 -11.37 -13.89 -11.21
CA ALA A 82 -12.42 -13.32 -12.06
C ALA A 82 -13.31 -12.28 -11.36
N ARG A 83 -13.21 -12.17 -10.03
CA ARG A 83 -14.03 -11.23 -9.23
C ARG A 83 -13.49 -9.81 -9.33
N PRO A 84 -14.35 -8.78 -9.22
CA PRO A 84 -13.89 -7.40 -9.08
C PRO A 84 -12.89 -7.27 -7.94
N THR A 85 -11.74 -6.68 -8.22
CA THR A 85 -10.59 -6.67 -7.30
C THR A 85 -10.06 -5.26 -7.08
N LEU A 86 -9.83 -4.90 -5.82
CA LEU A 86 -9.02 -3.76 -5.44
C LEU A 86 -7.62 -4.27 -5.09
N LEU A 87 -6.64 -3.95 -5.91
CA LEU A 87 -5.23 -4.18 -5.63
C LEU A 87 -4.63 -2.94 -4.97
N LEU A 88 -4.23 -3.07 -3.71
CA LEU A 88 -3.47 -2.04 -3.01
C LEU A 88 -2.01 -2.47 -2.92
N ALA A 89 -1.15 -1.76 -3.63
CA ALA A 89 0.27 -2.05 -3.72
C ALA A 89 1.14 -0.96 -3.08
N HIS A 90 2.34 -1.35 -2.67
CA HIS A 90 3.34 -0.44 -2.12
C HIS A 90 4.74 -1.06 -2.23
N MET A 91 5.73 -0.22 -2.44
CA MET A 91 7.13 -0.59 -2.48
C MET A 91 7.96 0.57 -1.89
N GLY A 92 9.12 0.28 -1.33
CA GLY A 92 10.00 1.32 -0.80
C GLY A 92 11.13 0.77 0.07
N ALA A 93 10.92 0.58 1.35
CA ALA A 93 11.94 0.34 2.37
C ALA A 93 12.97 -0.79 2.09
N HIS A 94 12.63 -1.74 1.24
CA HIS A 94 13.51 -2.85 0.87
C HIS A 94 14.05 -2.74 -0.57
N VAL A 95 13.95 -1.58 -1.18
CA VAL A 95 14.56 -1.28 -2.47
C VAL A 95 15.75 -0.36 -2.24
N HIS A 96 16.92 -0.76 -2.70
CA HIS A 96 18.19 -0.15 -2.31
C HIS A 96 18.80 0.78 -3.36
N SER A 97 18.16 0.94 -4.51
CA SER A 97 18.61 1.85 -5.56
C SER A 97 17.48 2.34 -6.45
N ILE A 98 17.71 3.45 -7.12
CA ILE A 98 16.79 4.02 -8.09
C ILE A 98 16.53 3.06 -9.25
N ALA A 99 17.59 2.46 -9.80
CA ALA A 99 17.46 1.51 -10.91
C ALA A 99 16.62 0.28 -10.53
N ALA A 100 16.84 -0.29 -9.34
CA ALA A 100 16.05 -1.41 -8.84
C ALA A 100 14.57 -1.01 -8.63
N TYR A 101 14.31 0.23 -8.22
CA TYR A 101 12.95 0.73 -8.06
C TYR A 101 12.26 0.91 -9.41
N GLU A 102 12.94 1.47 -10.41
CA GLU A 102 12.41 1.64 -11.76
C GLU A 102 12.09 0.30 -12.42
N GLU A 103 12.99 -0.68 -12.30
CA GLU A 103 12.78 -2.04 -12.80
C GLU A 103 11.57 -2.72 -12.13
N ALA A 104 11.51 -2.66 -10.82
CA ALA A 104 10.40 -3.23 -10.04
C ALA A 104 9.07 -2.53 -10.38
N MET A 105 9.06 -1.22 -10.53
CA MET A 105 7.87 -0.47 -10.93
C MET A 105 7.41 -0.83 -12.34
N ALA A 106 8.34 -0.96 -13.29
CA ALA A 106 8.02 -1.43 -14.64
C ALA A 106 7.47 -2.86 -14.65
N SER A 107 8.03 -3.75 -13.84
CA SER A 107 7.53 -5.11 -13.66
C SER A 107 6.13 -5.14 -13.07
N PHE A 108 5.88 -4.33 -12.03
CA PHE A 108 4.55 -4.17 -11.44
C PHE A 108 3.53 -3.71 -12.47
N MET A 109 3.86 -2.69 -13.25
CA MET A 109 2.96 -2.15 -14.28
C MET A 109 2.63 -3.18 -15.37
N ARG A 110 3.63 -3.98 -15.82
CA ARG A 110 3.39 -5.10 -16.74
C ARG A 110 2.44 -6.13 -16.13
N SER A 111 2.66 -6.51 -14.89
CA SER A 111 1.83 -7.48 -14.17
C SER A 111 0.37 -7.02 -14.02
N VAL A 112 0.17 -5.74 -13.71
CA VAL A 112 -1.17 -5.14 -13.64
C VAL A 112 -1.87 -5.16 -14.99
N ALA A 113 -1.12 -4.95 -16.08
CA ALA A 113 -1.66 -4.94 -17.44
C ALA A 113 -2.05 -6.32 -17.96
N LEU A 114 -1.54 -7.41 -17.37
CA LEU A 114 -1.90 -8.79 -17.76
C LEU A 114 -3.34 -9.16 -17.39
N ARG A 115 -3.92 -8.51 -16.39
CA ARG A 115 -5.27 -8.82 -15.97
C ARG A 115 -6.29 -8.38 -17.02
N ASN A 116 -7.06 -9.36 -17.52
CA ASN A 116 -8.25 -9.08 -18.32
C ASN A 116 -9.36 -8.65 -17.37
N SER A 117 -9.47 -7.36 -17.15
CA SER A 117 -10.11 -6.79 -15.98
C SER A 117 -11.58 -6.46 -16.19
N SER A 118 -12.35 -6.61 -15.11
CA SER A 118 -13.66 -6.00 -14.94
C SER A 118 -13.57 -4.47 -14.93
N SER A 119 -14.61 -3.78 -15.38
CA SER A 119 -14.73 -2.32 -15.23
C SER A 119 -14.70 -1.85 -13.76
N LEU A 120 -14.94 -2.76 -12.82
CA LEU A 120 -14.93 -2.53 -11.38
C LEU A 120 -13.54 -2.71 -10.74
N ASP A 121 -12.56 -3.27 -11.46
CA ASP A 121 -11.21 -3.43 -10.93
C ASP A 121 -10.54 -2.09 -10.65
N ARG A 122 -9.83 -2.01 -9.56
CA ARG A 122 -9.05 -0.84 -9.17
C ARG A 122 -7.67 -1.23 -8.70
N VAL A 123 -6.70 -0.41 -9.05
CA VAL A 123 -5.32 -0.52 -8.59
C VAL A 123 -4.96 0.79 -7.90
N ILE A 124 -4.50 0.68 -6.68
CA ILE A 124 -3.99 1.82 -5.92
C ILE A 124 -2.56 1.52 -5.52
N PHE A 125 -1.67 2.39 -5.92
CA PHE A 125 -0.29 2.36 -5.46
C PHE A 125 -0.10 3.42 -4.37
N ARG A 126 0.32 2.99 -3.17
CA ARG A 126 0.58 3.89 -2.06
C ARG A 126 2.04 4.33 -2.08
N THR A 127 2.29 5.63 -1.90
CA THR A 127 3.65 6.17 -1.80
C THR A 127 4.45 5.54 -0.67
N ALA A 128 5.76 5.41 -0.87
CA ALA A 128 6.70 5.06 0.19
C ALA A 128 6.73 6.19 1.24
N THR A 129 6.77 5.81 2.50
CA THR A 129 6.83 6.76 3.62
C THR A 129 8.15 6.61 4.34
N PRO A 130 8.81 7.71 4.70
CA PRO A 130 10.10 7.62 5.37
C PRO A 130 9.95 7.05 6.77
N GLY A 131 11.03 6.50 7.31
CA GLY A 131 11.22 6.43 8.73
C GLY A 131 11.61 7.80 9.29
N GLN A 132 11.85 7.88 10.58
CA GLN A 132 12.27 9.12 11.23
C GLN A 132 13.33 8.81 12.28
N ALA A 133 14.55 9.25 12.02
CA ALA A 133 15.60 9.12 13.02
C ALA A 133 15.19 9.82 14.33
N SER A 134 15.57 9.24 15.45
CA SER A 134 15.28 9.80 16.79
C SER A 134 13.79 10.05 17.04
N CYS A 135 12.92 9.19 16.54
CA CYS A 135 11.46 9.36 16.70
C CYS A 135 11.03 9.40 18.16
N ASP A 136 11.79 8.79 19.07
CA ASP A 136 11.51 8.77 20.50
C ASP A 136 11.68 10.17 21.15
N ASP A 137 12.44 11.07 20.51
CA ASP A 137 12.64 12.44 20.98
C ASP A 137 11.48 13.38 20.61
N HIS A 138 10.50 12.87 19.88
CA HIS A 138 9.41 13.67 19.34
C HIS A 138 8.05 13.23 19.83
N SER A 139 7.41 14.04 20.65
CA SER A 139 6.05 13.81 21.18
C SER A 139 4.94 14.55 20.41
N ARG A 140 5.30 15.31 19.38
CA ARG A 140 4.37 16.14 18.60
C ARG A 140 4.66 16.07 17.10
N PRO A 141 3.66 16.34 16.25
CA PRO A 141 3.88 16.48 14.82
C PRO A 141 4.89 17.59 14.50
N PHE A 142 5.62 17.43 13.40
CA PHE A 142 6.38 18.52 12.84
C PHE A 142 5.48 19.55 12.18
N PRO A 143 5.83 20.85 12.21
CA PRO A 143 5.02 21.90 11.59
C PRO A 143 5.03 21.88 10.06
N ARG A 144 5.99 21.16 9.46
CA ARG A 144 6.17 20.98 8.02
C ARG A 144 6.79 19.61 7.72
N PRO A 145 6.63 19.07 6.51
CA PRO A 145 7.29 17.83 6.10
C PRO A 145 8.81 17.92 6.27
N ILE A 146 9.42 16.79 6.63
CA ILE A 146 10.87 16.70 6.68
C ILE A 146 11.39 16.75 5.24
N ASP A 147 12.31 17.68 5.02
CA ASP A 147 13.10 17.71 3.80
C ASP A 147 14.40 16.93 4.06
N PHE A 148 14.48 15.75 3.45
CA PHE A 148 15.67 14.91 3.58
C PHE A 148 16.83 15.39 2.72
N GLU A 149 16.58 16.25 1.73
CA GLU A 149 17.60 16.78 0.82
C GLU A 149 18.46 17.85 1.52
N LEU A 150 17.93 18.50 2.54
CA LEU A 150 18.60 19.60 3.22
C LEU A 150 19.46 19.19 4.43
N ARG A 151 19.57 17.91 4.75
CA ARG A 151 20.48 17.48 5.83
C ARG A 151 21.92 17.44 5.32
N GLU A 152 22.69 18.46 5.67
CA GLU A 152 24.15 18.45 5.55
C GLU A 152 24.71 17.23 6.32
N GLY A 153 25.46 16.38 5.64
CA GLY A 153 26.12 15.25 6.28
C GLY A 153 25.85 13.88 5.64
N GLY A 154 25.56 13.84 4.36
CA GLY A 154 25.56 12.62 3.55
C GLY A 154 24.77 11.46 4.18
N LEU A 155 23.60 11.22 3.70
CA LEU A 155 22.64 10.21 4.16
C LEU A 155 23.10 8.75 3.95
N SER A 156 24.40 8.52 3.81
CA SER A 156 24.99 7.21 3.46
C SER A 156 24.72 6.09 4.45
N ASN A 157 24.17 6.39 5.63
CA ASN A 157 23.86 5.41 6.69
C ASN A 157 22.39 5.43 7.12
N ILE A 158 21.48 5.97 6.32
CA ILE A 158 20.06 5.91 6.67
C ILE A 158 19.54 4.50 6.39
N SER A 159 19.08 3.84 7.46
CA SER A 159 18.41 2.56 7.38
C SER A 159 17.26 2.61 6.36
N PHE A 160 17.16 1.61 5.49
CA PHE A 160 16.09 1.50 4.52
C PHE A 160 16.03 2.60 3.44
N HIS A 161 17.12 3.35 3.23
CA HIS A 161 17.24 4.37 2.16
C HIS A 161 16.05 5.36 2.12
N TRP A 162 15.68 5.89 3.28
CA TRP A 162 14.54 6.82 3.38
C TRP A 162 14.73 8.09 2.57
N ASP A 163 15.96 8.50 2.37
CA ASP A 163 16.41 9.59 1.52
C ASP A 163 15.98 9.44 0.06
N LEU A 164 15.90 8.18 -0.44
CA LEU A 164 15.46 7.88 -1.79
C LEU A 164 13.93 7.87 -1.94
N HIS A 165 13.17 7.85 -0.86
CA HIS A 165 11.71 7.72 -0.93
C HIS A 165 11.01 8.86 -1.69
N PRO A 166 11.42 10.14 -1.61
CA PRO A 166 10.85 11.20 -2.46
C PRO A 166 11.01 10.89 -3.94
N LEU A 167 12.19 10.41 -4.34
CA LEU A 167 12.48 10.07 -5.72
C LEU A 167 11.72 8.82 -6.18
N PHE A 168 11.65 7.80 -5.34
CA PHE A 168 10.80 6.61 -5.59
C PHE A 168 9.33 7.01 -5.82
N ASN A 169 8.82 7.92 -5.01
CA ASN A 169 7.44 8.41 -5.15
C ASN A 169 7.25 9.20 -6.44
N SER A 170 8.24 9.97 -6.88
CA SER A 170 8.21 10.69 -8.15
C SER A 170 8.21 9.73 -9.34
N ILE A 171 9.00 8.66 -9.29
CA ILE A 171 9.02 7.60 -10.29
C ILE A 171 7.64 6.90 -10.34
N ALA A 172 7.10 6.51 -9.19
CA ALA A 172 5.79 5.89 -9.11
C ALA A 172 4.69 6.79 -9.69
N ALA A 173 4.68 8.08 -9.32
CA ALA A 173 3.72 9.04 -9.83
C ALA A 173 3.81 9.18 -11.36
N ARG A 174 5.01 9.25 -11.92
CA ARG A 174 5.26 9.31 -13.38
C ARG A 174 4.71 8.07 -14.09
N GLU A 175 5.04 6.88 -13.60
CA GLU A 175 4.62 5.62 -14.25
C GLU A 175 3.09 5.41 -14.13
N ILE A 176 2.50 5.76 -13.01
CA ILE A 176 1.04 5.70 -12.82
C ILE A 176 0.34 6.70 -13.72
N ALA A 177 0.85 7.93 -13.84
CA ALA A 177 0.29 8.93 -14.73
C ALA A 177 0.40 8.50 -16.21
N ARG A 178 1.49 7.80 -16.60
CA ARG A 178 1.65 7.22 -17.93
C ARG A 178 0.60 6.13 -18.18
N ALA A 179 0.45 5.21 -17.24
CA ALA A 179 -0.50 4.10 -17.32
C ALA A 179 -1.97 4.57 -17.32
N ALA A 180 -2.27 5.63 -16.58
CA ALA A 180 -3.59 6.24 -16.55
C ALA A 180 -4.00 6.89 -17.89
N ARG A 181 -3.07 7.13 -18.82
CA ARG A 181 -3.36 7.55 -20.19
C ARG A 181 -3.52 6.38 -21.16
N GLY A 182 -3.19 5.17 -20.74
CA GLY A 182 -3.18 3.94 -21.55
C GLY A 182 -4.33 3.00 -21.24
N ARG A 183 -4.04 1.71 -21.39
CA ARG A 183 -4.98 0.59 -21.31
C ARG A 183 -5.70 0.47 -19.96
N ILE A 184 -5.05 0.89 -18.87
CA ILE A 184 -5.60 0.83 -17.50
C ILE A 184 -6.09 2.18 -17.01
N ARG A 185 -6.45 3.05 -17.97
CA ARG A 185 -7.06 4.35 -17.71
C ARG A 185 -8.23 4.21 -16.76
N ASP A 186 -8.38 5.15 -15.86
CA ASP A 186 -9.46 5.20 -14.86
C ASP A 186 -9.44 4.07 -13.80
N ARG A 187 -8.53 3.10 -13.91
CA ARG A 187 -8.44 1.97 -12.97
C ARG A 187 -7.27 2.02 -12.02
N ILE A 188 -6.27 2.86 -12.32
CA ILE A 188 -5.07 3.01 -11.48
C ILE A 188 -4.99 4.42 -10.90
N ALA A 189 -4.56 4.51 -9.65
CA ALA A 189 -4.31 5.78 -9.00
C ALA A 189 -3.18 5.69 -7.97
N LEU A 190 -2.58 6.84 -7.68
CA LEU A 190 -1.64 7.01 -6.58
C LEU A 190 -2.39 7.39 -5.31
N LEU A 191 -2.10 6.70 -4.22
CA LEU A 191 -2.47 7.11 -2.87
C LEU A 191 -1.26 7.78 -2.23
N ASP A 192 -1.16 9.09 -2.39
CA ASP A 192 -0.07 9.84 -1.81
C ASP A 192 -0.32 10.10 -0.32
N VAL A 193 0.53 9.52 0.51
CA VAL A 193 0.52 9.66 1.97
C VAL A 193 1.86 10.15 2.51
N TYR A 194 2.80 10.50 1.61
CA TYR A 194 4.17 10.83 2.00
C TYR A 194 4.24 12.02 2.93
N GLN A 195 3.74 13.18 2.49
CA GLN A 195 3.86 14.43 3.26
C GLN A 195 3.18 14.34 4.62
N MET A 196 1.93 13.87 4.66
CA MET A 196 1.19 13.73 5.92
C MET A 196 1.89 12.79 6.91
N THR A 197 2.62 11.80 6.39
CA THR A 197 3.32 10.80 7.21
C THR A 197 4.66 11.33 7.70
N SER A 198 5.38 12.08 6.87
CA SER A 198 6.68 12.65 7.22
C SER A 198 6.61 13.66 8.35
N MET A 199 5.44 14.24 8.59
CA MET A 199 5.21 15.15 9.72
C MET A 199 4.89 14.46 11.05
N ARG A 200 4.83 13.13 11.11
CA ARG A 200 4.32 12.41 12.27
C ARG A 200 5.36 11.48 12.94
N PRO A 201 6.45 12.06 13.49
CA PRO A 201 7.39 11.30 14.32
C PRO A 201 6.70 10.72 15.57
N ASP A 202 5.79 11.48 16.15
CA ASP A 202 4.98 11.14 17.33
C ASP A 202 4.07 9.92 17.16
N GLY A 203 3.77 9.53 15.92
CA GLY A 203 2.96 8.35 15.61
C GLY A 203 3.76 7.06 15.46
N ARG A 204 5.06 7.11 15.69
CA ARG A 204 5.93 5.93 15.59
C ARG A 204 5.78 5.02 16.80
N ARG A 205 6.22 3.78 16.63
CA ARG A 205 6.12 2.75 17.65
C ARG A 205 7.02 3.03 18.85
N GLY A 206 8.12 3.77 18.64
CA GLY A 206 9.09 4.08 19.67
C GLY A 206 9.97 2.88 20.07
N GLY A 207 10.79 3.07 21.09
CA GLY A 207 11.70 2.04 21.57
C GLY A 207 12.74 1.62 20.52
N GLY A 208 13.20 2.55 19.71
CA GLY A 208 14.12 2.33 18.59
C GLY A 208 13.45 1.92 17.27
N ASP A 209 12.15 1.62 17.28
CA ASP A 209 11.41 1.31 16.04
C ASP A 209 10.81 2.57 15.43
N CYS A 210 11.65 3.34 14.79
CA CYS A 210 11.27 4.58 14.09
C CYS A 210 10.77 4.36 12.66
N LEU A 211 10.51 3.12 12.25
CA LEU A 211 9.96 2.77 10.95
C LEU A 211 8.45 2.48 11.01
N HIS A 212 8.00 1.74 12.01
CA HIS A 212 6.60 1.32 12.12
C HIS A 212 5.75 2.31 12.93
N PHE A 213 4.45 2.29 12.69
CA PHE A 213 3.48 3.14 13.38
C PHE A 213 2.66 2.35 14.40
N LEU A 214 2.20 3.06 15.42
CA LEU A 214 1.17 2.57 16.33
C LEU A 214 -0.20 2.54 15.65
N LEU A 215 -1.09 1.69 16.16
CA LEU A 215 -2.51 1.64 15.84
C LEU A 215 -3.33 1.70 17.15
N PRO A 216 -4.33 2.59 17.19
CA PRO A 216 -4.75 3.55 16.16
C PRO A 216 -3.73 4.65 15.92
N GLY A 217 -3.67 5.19 14.71
CA GLY A 217 -2.69 6.25 14.40
C GLY A 217 -2.60 6.62 12.92
N VAL A 218 -1.40 6.95 12.47
CA VAL A 218 -1.15 7.43 11.11
C VAL A 218 -1.70 6.52 10.01
N PRO A 219 -1.62 5.18 10.09
CA PRO A 219 -2.19 4.30 9.07
C PRO A 219 -3.72 4.39 8.95
N ASP A 220 -4.43 4.83 10.00
CA ASP A 220 -5.88 5.02 9.93
C ASP A 220 -6.23 6.20 9.01
N TRP A 221 -5.39 7.25 8.97
CA TRP A 221 -5.52 8.35 8.04
C TRP A 221 -5.27 7.92 6.58
N TRP A 222 -4.32 6.98 6.35
CA TRP A 222 -4.13 6.40 5.01
C TRP A 222 -5.36 5.62 4.57
N THR A 223 -5.95 4.86 5.48
CA THR A 223 -7.20 4.13 5.24
C THR A 223 -8.35 5.08 4.95
N HIS A 224 -8.47 6.18 5.70
CA HIS A 224 -9.49 7.20 5.44
C HIS A 224 -9.32 7.82 4.04
N LYS A 225 -8.09 8.20 3.67
CA LYS A 225 -7.79 8.75 2.34
C LYS A 225 -8.10 7.75 1.22
N LEU A 226 -7.80 6.46 1.43
CA LEU A 226 -8.18 5.38 0.53
C LEU A 226 -9.71 5.31 0.33
N LEU A 227 -10.47 5.32 1.41
CA LEU A 227 -11.93 5.24 1.35
C LEU A 227 -12.54 6.45 0.64
N VAL A 228 -12.01 7.65 0.84
CA VAL A 228 -12.43 8.85 0.10
C VAL A 228 -12.19 8.67 -1.40
N GLN A 229 -11.02 8.15 -1.79
CA GLN A 229 -10.70 7.89 -3.20
C GLN A 229 -11.62 6.84 -3.83
N LEU A 230 -11.93 5.78 -3.09
CA LEU A 230 -12.86 4.74 -3.55
C LEU A 230 -14.29 5.29 -3.72
N ARG A 231 -14.74 6.15 -2.81
CA ARG A 231 -16.04 6.83 -2.95
C ARG A 231 -16.11 7.70 -4.21
N HIS A 232 -15.06 8.44 -4.51
CA HIS A 232 -14.99 9.24 -5.74
C HIS A 232 -15.05 8.36 -7.00
N TRP A 233 -14.41 7.20 -6.99
CA TRP A 233 -14.52 6.26 -8.10
C TRP A 233 -15.92 5.67 -8.24
N ALA A 234 -16.53 5.26 -7.15
CA ALA A 234 -17.91 4.76 -7.15
C ALA A 234 -18.89 5.81 -7.71
N ALA A 235 -18.78 7.06 -7.29
CA ALA A 235 -19.63 8.14 -7.79
C ALA A 235 -19.48 8.39 -9.30
N ARG A 236 -18.28 8.18 -9.86
CA ARG A 236 -18.07 8.29 -11.33
C ARG A 236 -18.69 7.13 -12.10
N LEU A 237 -18.72 5.93 -11.52
CA LEU A 237 -19.35 4.77 -12.16
C LEU A 237 -20.88 4.96 -12.29
N VAL A 238 -21.51 5.52 -11.26
CA VAL A 238 -22.95 5.80 -11.25
C VAL A 238 -23.34 6.89 -12.25
N ARG A 239 -22.44 7.83 -12.53
CA ARG A 239 -22.71 8.98 -13.42
C ARG A 239 -22.42 8.72 -14.91
N ARG A 240 -21.87 7.56 -15.27
CA ARG A 240 -21.68 7.21 -16.69
C ARG A 240 -23.04 6.80 -17.25
N PRO A 241 -23.66 7.57 -18.17
CA PRO A 241 -24.82 7.09 -18.89
C PRO A 241 -24.43 5.83 -19.68
N SER A 242 -25.29 4.86 -19.66
CA SER A 242 -25.23 3.63 -20.48
C SER A 242 -25.21 3.94 -21.97
#